data_24dc965b28d76280320d520fa166cfc7
#
_entry.id   24dc965b28d76280320d520fa166cfc7
#
_cell.length_a   1.000
_cell.length_b   1.000
_cell.length_c   1.000
_cell.angle_alpha   90.00
_cell.angle_beta   90.00
_cell.angle_gamma   90.00
#
_symmetry.space_group_name_H-M   'P 1'
#
loop_
_entity.id
_entity.type
_entity.pdbx_description
1 polymer ?
#
loop_
_entity_poly.entity_id
_entity_poly.type
_entity_poly.pdbx_seq_one_letter_code
_entity_poly.pdbx_strand_id
1 'polypeptide(L)'
;MDDSLKPSPSPYRWVILIVMWFAMFIGSLTQFQVAALAFWIIPELQLTSSQFALIMSAPMLPAVLLSLAAGSLADRFGVKKVVTVGFAFSVAGVYFRYLATDFTILFSLMVFSGLSSALLNANAAKLLGAWFPMEKMGTAMGLYFSSYSAGITVALATSAMFPSTKSAYVTAGVLMLFVWIAWMVLIKVKPVGAPEMPVMPVIKYIGVVIKSRNVWLVGFGLMFFMGANMAFNGFFPNALNAVRGVDPVTAGLLASIVTLGTMLGSIAGPAMSDHVGMIKPFLAPVSILGAFAMYAAWIVPIGAAMWVTLFVLGILMGISMPLLMAFPMLLSEIGPVYAGTAGGMIATLQLLGAFVIPAFVITPLAGTNFSMLFGLSSLCFALLGVVSLFLPELGTKLRVKIKNVSA
;
A
#
# COMPACT_ATOMS: atom_id res chain seq x y z
N MET A 1 0.99 37.62 -14.79
CA MET A 1 2.26 37.13 -14.26
C MET A 1 2.95 36.40 -15.41
N ASP A 2 4.10 36.87 -15.81
CA ASP A 2 4.83 36.39 -16.97
C ASP A 2 5.29 34.93 -16.79
N ASP A 3 4.77 34.02 -17.58
CA ASP A 3 5.07 32.57 -17.53
C ASP A 3 6.51 32.25 -17.97
N SER A 4 7.24 33.23 -18.52
CA SER A 4 8.62 33.12 -18.98
C SER A 4 9.67 33.04 -17.85
N LEU A 5 9.27 33.29 -16.58
CA LEU A 5 10.16 33.32 -15.43
C LEU A 5 10.13 32.03 -14.58
N LYS A 6 9.32 31.03 -14.96
CA LYS A 6 9.35 29.73 -14.30
C LYS A 6 10.59 28.96 -14.78
N PRO A 7 11.58 28.66 -13.92
CA PRO A 7 12.72 27.85 -14.34
C PRO A 7 12.21 26.52 -14.90
N SER A 8 12.69 26.14 -16.08
CA SER A 8 12.34 24.86 -16.71
C SER A 8 12.63 23.71 -15.72
N PRO A 9 11.67 22.81 -15.50
CA PRO A 9 11.84 21.77 -14.50
C PRO A 9 13.06 20.91 -14.83
N SER A 10 14.04 20.89 -13.92
CA SER A 10 15.29 20.14 -14.09
C SER A 10 15.03 18.66 -14.46
N PRO A 11 15.71 18.11 -15.49
CA PRO A 11 15.63 16.69 -15.85
C PRO A 11 15.96 15.75 -14.68
N TYR A 12 16.72 16.23 -13.69
CA TYR A 12 17.09 15.49 -12.48
C TYR A 12 15.89 15.02 -11.64
N ARG A 13 14.71 15.63 -11.82
CA ARG A 13 13.47 15.17 -11.18
C ARG A 13 13.15 13.70 -11.46
N TRP A 14 13.49 13.21 -12.65
CA TRP A 14 13.29 11.80 -13.00
C TRP A 14 14.23 10.88 -12.24
N VAL A 15 15.47 11.31 -11.97
CA VAL A 15 16.41 10.57 -11.11
C VAL A 15 15.85 10.45 -9.70
N ILE A 16 15.31 11.54 -9.15
CA ILE A 16 14.66 11.53 -7.84
C ILE A 16 13.51 10.54 -7.82
N LEU A 17 12.61 10.60 -8.81
CA LEU A 17 11.47 9.69 -8.91
C LEU A 17 11.90 8.23 -9.04
N ILE A 18 12.89 7.92 -9.87
CA ILE A 18 13.41 6.55 -10.06
C ILE A 18 13.98 6.01 -8.75
N VAL A 19 14.79 6.78 -8.04
CA VAL A 19 15.36 6.34 -6.75
C VAL A 19 14.25 6.11 -5.72
N MET A 20 13.26 7.00 -5.64
CA MET A 20 12.09 6.82 -4.77
C MET A 20 11.26 5.60 -5.18
N TRP A 21 11.13 5.35 -6.47
CA TRP A 21 10.43 4.19 -7.02
C TRP A 21 11.10 2.90 -6.55
N PHE A 22 12.43 2.78 -6.74
CA PHE A 22 13.17 1.61 -6.27
C PHE A 22 13.17 1.47 -4.75
N ALA A 23 13.18 2.58 -4.01
CA ALA A 23 13.08 2.58 -2.56
C ALA A 23 11.76 1.97 -2.05
N MET A 24 10.63 2.31 -2.69
CA MET A 24 9.33 1.75 -2.35
C MET A 24 9.18 0.31 -2.88
N PHE A 25 9.69 0.04 -4.08
CA PHE A 25 9.71 -1.28 -4.70
C PHE A 25 10.42 -2.31 -3.80
N ILE A 26 11.64 -2.01 -3.34
CA ILE A 26 12.39 -2.94 -2.49
C ILE A 26 11.73 -3.13 -1.12
N GLY A 27 11.10 -2.09 -0.58
CA GLY A 27 10.34 -2.17 0.66
C GLY A 27 9.18 -3.16 0.58
N SER A 28 8.36 -3.06 -0.47
CA SER A 28 7.24 -3.98 -0.69
C SER A 28 7.70 -5.38 -1.10
N LEU A 29 8.76 -5.49 -1.91
CA LEU A 29 9.37 -6.77 -2.27
C LEU A 29 9.81 -7.53 -1.00
N THR A 30 10.58 -6.90 -0.13
CA THR A 30 11.10 -7.53 1.08
C THR A 30 10.00 -7.88 2.09
N GLN A 31 8.90 -7.14 2.12
CA GLN A 31 7.75 -7.46 2.94
C GLN A 31 7.03 -8.71 2.45
N PHE A 32 6.67 -8.76 1.16
CA PHE A 32 5.88 -9.87 0.59
C PHE A 32 6.72 -11.10 0.21
N GLN A 33 8.04 -10.99 0.21
CA GLN A 33 8.95 -12.15 0.14
C GLN A 33 8.62 -13.16 1.24
N VAL A 34 8.27 -12.71 2.45
CA VAL A 34 7.90 -13.57 3.57
C VAL A 34 6.62 -14.37 3.27
N ALA A 35 5.65 -13.78 2.55
CA ALA A 35 4.44 -14.50 2.13
C ALA A 35 4.76 -15.63 1.13
N ALA A 36 5.63 -15.37 0.17
CA ALA A 36 6.05 -16.38 -0.80
C ALA A 36 6.91 -17.49 -0.19
N LEU A 37 7.63 -17.21 0.90
CA LEU A 37 8.47 -18.15 1.64
C LEU A 37 7.76 -18.81 2.84
N ALA A 38 6.47 -18.56 3.01
CA ALA A 38 5.69 -19.04 4.15
C ALA A 38 5.76 -20.57 4.34
N PHE A 39 5.84 -21.32 3.23
CA PHE A 39 5.94 -22.78 3.24
C PHE A 39 7.23 -23.32 3.91
N TRP A 40 8.29 -22.50 4.00
CA TRP A 40 9.49 -22.80 4.79
C TRP A 40 9.42 -22.19 6.19
N ILE A 41 9.05 -20.92 6.27
CA ILE A 41 9.13 -20.13 7.50
C ILE A 41 8.17 -20.65 8.59
N ILE A 42 6.92 -20.98 8.19
CA ILE A 42 5.89 -21.43 9.14
C ILE A 42 6.31 -22.74 9.86
N PRO A 43 6.71 -23.81 9.16
CA PRO A 43 7.14 -25.04 9.82
C PRO A 43 8.48 -24.89 10.52
N GLU A 44 9.45 -24.15 9.96
CA GLU A 44 10.80 -23.96 10.53
C GLU A 44 10.73 -23.25 11.91
N LEU A 45 9.91 -22.20 12.02
CA LEU A 45 9.73 -21.42 13.26
C LEU A 45 8.49 -21.84 14.06
N GLN A 46 7.80 -22.91 13.67
CA GLN A 46 6.58 -23.42 14.31
C GLN A 46 5.52 -22.35 14.58
N LEU A 47 5.28 -21.48 13.57
CA LEU A 47 4.40 -20.32 13.70
C LEU A 47 2.92 -20.73 13.67
N THR A 48 2.14 -20.12 14.55
CA THR A 48 0.69 -20.10 14.40
C THR A 48 0.25 -19.16 13.29
N SER A 49 -0.97 -19.33 12.74
CA SER A 49 -1.52 -18.43 11.73
C SER A 49 -1.55 -16.97 12.19
N SER A 50 -1.87 -16.72 13.47
CA SER A 50 -1.87 -15.36 14.04
C SER A 50 -0.46 -14.77 14.14
N GLN A 51 0.54 -15.57 14.53
CA GLN A 51 1.94 -15.13 14.55
C GLN A 51 2.43 -14.79 13.14
N PHE A 52 2.10 -15.62 12.15
CA PHE A 52 2.46 -15.33 10.77
C PHE A 52 1.78 -14.07 10.23
N ALA A 53 0.50 -13.84 10.55
CA ALA A 53 -0.20 -12.60 10.22
C ALA A 53 0.46 -11.37 10.87
N LEU A 54 0.89 -11.48 12.13
CA LEU A 54 1.64 -10.43 12.81
C LEU A 54 2.98 -10.14 12.12
N ILE A 55 3.74 -11.16 11.73
CA ILE A 55 4.99 -11.02 10.98
C ILE A 55 4.75 -10.29 9.65
N MET A 56 3.75 -10.69 8.89
CA MET A 56 3.40 -10.07 7.61
C MET A 56 3.00 -8.59 7.76
N SER A 57 2.33 -8.25 8.85
CA SER A 57 1.85 -6.90 9.12
C SER A 57 2.85 -6.04 9.89
N ALA A 58 3.89 -6.63 10.46
CA ALA A 58 4.88 -5.94 11.30
C ALA A 58 5.54 -4.71 10.63
N PRO A 59 5.88 -4.73 9.31
CA PRO A 59 6.43 -3.55 8.62
C PRO A 59 5.50 -2.33 8.60
N MET A 60 4.20 -2.51 8.88
CA MET A 60 3.24 -1.40 8.97
C MET A 60 3.30 -0.66 10.32
N LEU A 61 3.80 -1.32 11.39
CA LEU A 61 3.88 -0.71 12.72
C LEU A 61 4.66 0.60 12.77
N PRO A 62 5.86 0.70 12.17
CA PRO A 62 6.57 1.99 12.12
C PRO A 62 5.75 3.08 11.45
N ALA A 63 5.00 2.76 10.40
CA ALA A 63 4.17 3.74 9.71
C ALA A 63 3.00 4.22 10.59
N VAL A 64 2.36 3.31 11.36
CA VAL A 64 1.30 3.68 12.32
C VAL A 64 1.88 4.55 13.43
N LEU A 65 2.98 4.11 14.06
CA LEU A 65 3.57 4.79 15.22
C LEU A 65 4.21 6.14 14.86
N LEU A 66 4.83 6.23 13.69
CA LEU A 66 5.54 7.42 13.23
C LEU A 66 4.70 8.32 12.32
N SER A 67 3.44 7.98 12.03
CA SER A 67 2.60 8.71 11.07
C SER A 67 2.54 10.22 11.34
N LEU A 68 2.47 10.63 12.61
CA LEU A 68 2.44 12.03 13.02
C LEU A 68 3.86 12.60 13.24
N ALA A 69 4.80 11.78 13.68
CA ALA A 69 6.15 12.21 14.01
C ALA A 69 7.08 12.29 12.79
N ALA A 70 6.86 11.45 11.76
CA ALA A 70 7.74 11.35 10.60
C ALA A 70 7.87 12.67 9.82
N GLY A 71 6.79 13.42 9.67
CA GLY A 71 6.80 14.75 9.08
C GLY A 71 7.62 15.73 9.91
N SER A 72 7.36 15.81 11.21
CA SER A 72 8.05 16.71 12.15
C SER A 72 9.56 16.37 12.26
N LEU A 73 9.90 15.09 12.26
CA LEU A 73 11.30 14.65 12.21
C LEU A 73 11.99 15.11 10.93
N ALA A 74 11.30 14.98 9.79
CA ALA A 74 11.80 15.42 8.50
C ALA A 74 11.92 16.95 8.40
N ASP A 75 11.04 17.71 9.05
CA ASP A 75 11.12 19.17 9.13
C ASP A 75 12.32 19.61 9.96
N ARG A 76 12.60 18.91 11.07
CA ARG A 76 13.69 19.26 11.97
C ARG A 76 15.06 18.81 11.46
N PHE A 77 15.19 17.60 10.93
CA PHE A 77 16.47 16.98 10.57
C PHE A 77 16.71 16.89 9.06
N GLY A 78 15.69 17.20 8.26
CA GLY A 78 15.69 17.06 6.80
C GLY A 78 15.26 15.67 6.33
N VAL A 79 14.42 15.62 5.29
CA VAL A 79 13.86 14.38 4.72
C VAL A 79 14.94 13.35 4.38
N LYS A 80 16.02 13.79 3.71
CA LYS A 80 17.11 12.88 3.29
C LYS A 80 17.73 12.16 4.47
N LYS A 81 18.09 12.86 5.55
CA LYS A 81 18.74 12.28 6.73
C LYS A 81 17.82 11.30 7.45
N VAL A 82 16.56 11.68 7.67
CA VAL A 82 15.58 10.86 8.38
C VAL A 82 15.34 9.55 7.63
N VAL A 83 15.11 9.60 6.33
CA VAL A 83 14.91 8.39 5.50
C VAL A 83 16.18 7.56 5.40
N THR A 84 17.38 8.18 5.36
CA THR A 84 18.68 7.47 5.38
C THR A 84 18.82 6.61 6.63
N VAL A 85 18.46 7.14 7.80
CA VAL A 85 18.46 6.39 9.07
C VAL A 85 17.45 5.24 9.01
N GLY A 86 16.24 5.50 8.50
CA GLY A 86 15.24 4.46 8.27
C GLY A 86 15.75 3.31 7.40
N PHE A 87 16.49 3.63 6.32
CA PHE A 87 17.13 2.61 5.49
C PHE A 87 18.18 1.79 6.21
N ALA A 88 19.01 2.38 7.08
CA ALA A 88 19.99 1.64 7.85
C ALA A 88 19.35 0.52 8.68
N PHE A 89 18.27 0.85 9.40
CA PHE A 89 17.50 -0.14 10.15
C PHE A 89 16.80 -1.15 9.24
N SER A 90 16.26 -0.69 8.09
CA SER A 90 15.57 -1.58 7.17
C SER A 90 16.52 -2.59 6.50
N VAL A 91 17.72 -2.16 6.10
CA VAL A 91 18.77 -3.06 5.57
C VAL A 91 19.13 -4.12 6.62
N ALA A 92 19.39 -3.71 7.87
CA ALA A 92 19.65 -4.64 8.96
C ALA A 92 18.46 -5.58 9.18
N GLY A 93 17.22 -5.03 9.24
CA GLY A 93 15.99 -5.80 9.43
C GLY A 93 15.77 -6.85 8.34
N VAL A 94 16.10 -6.56 7.08
CA VAL A 94 15.98 -7.52 5.97
C VAL A 94 17.12 -8.52 5.95
N TYR A 95 18.35 -8.02 6.02
CA TYR A 95 19.54 -8.86 5.88
C TYR A 95 19.64 -9.93 6.97
N PHE A 96 19.38 -9.56 8.23
CA PHE A 96 19.55 -10.47 9.37
C PHE A 96 18.36 -11.41 9.62
N ARG A 97 17.29 -11.39 8.79
CA ARG A 97 16.15 -12.31 8.94
C ARG A 97 16.54 -13.79 8.92
N TYR A 98 17.61 -14.14 8.22
CA TYR A 98 18.09 -15.54 8.18
C TYR A 98 18.66 -16.03 9.51
N LEU A 99 18.87 -15.14 10.49
CA LEU A 99 19.28 -15.48 11.86
C LEU A 99 18.08 -15.65 12.80
N ALA A 100 16.87 -15.44 12.33
CA ALA A 100 15.69 -15.58 13.17
C ALA A 100 15.44 -17.05 13.50
N THR A 101 15.45 -17.36 14.79
CA THR A 101 15.21 -18.70 15.35
C THR A 101 13.83 -18.86 15.96
N ASP A 102 13.10 -17.77 16.11
CA ASP A 102 11.77 -17.73 16.70
C ASP A 102 10.92 -16.56 16.16
N PHE A 103 9.64 -16.57 16.57
CA PHE A 103 8.69 -15.52 16.22
C PHE A 103 9.17 -14.11 16.58
N THR A 104 9.72 -13.94 17.81
CA THR A 104 10.03 -12.62 18.36
C THR A 104 11.14 -11.93 17.57
N ILE A 105 12.19 -12.71 17.24
CA ILE A 105 13.32 -12.20 16.44
C ILE A 105 12.85 -11.82 15.05
N LEU A 106 12.10 -12.71 14.36
CA LEU A 106 11.61 -12.42 13.01
C LEU A 106 10.65 -11.23 13.01
N PHE A 107 9.72 -11.17 13.96
CA PHE A 107 8.79 -10.05 14.09
C PHE A 107 9.53 -8.71 14.28
N SER A 108 10.53 -8.66 15.18
CA SER A 108 11.33 -7.47 15.43
C SER A 108 12.10 -7.01 14.19
N LEU A 109 12.71 -7.95 13.46
CA LEU A 109 13.42 -7.66 12.20
C LEU A 109 12.46 -7.18 11.10
N MET A 110 11.23 -7.70 11.07
CA MET A 110 10.19 -7.22 10.17
C MET A 110 9.74 -5.79 10.51
N VAL A 111 9.60 -5.45 11.79
CA VAL A 111 9.34 -4.06 12.23
C VAL A 111 10.45 -3.13 11.72
N PHE A 112 11.72 -3.48 11.94
CA PHE A 112 12.84 -2.67 11.45
C PHE A 112 12.83 -2.51 9.94
N SER A 113 12.46 -3.55 9.19
CA SER A 113 12.39 -3.48 7.74
C SER A 113 11.35 -2.49 7.19
N GLY A 114 10.33 -2.15 7.98
CA GLY A 114 9.30 -1.18 7.60
C GLY A 114 9.68 0.29 7.78
N LEU A 115 10.79 0.59 8.50
CA LEU A 115 11.14 1.97 8.86
C LEU A 115 11.42 2.86 7.64
N SER A 116 12.15 2.37 6.63
CA SER A 116 12.42 3.15 5.43
C SER A 116 11.15 3.52 4.66
N SER A 117 10.25 2.55 4.47
CA SER A 117 8.97 2.75 3.78
C SER A 117 8.05 3.70 4.55
N ALA A 118 7.99 3.57 5.89
CA ALA A 118 7.20 4.45 6.73
C ALA A 118 7.64 5.92 6.61
N LEU A 119 8.95 6.17 6.77
CA LEU A 119 9.52 7.52 6.69
C LEU A 119 9.47 8.11 5.29
N LEU A 120 9.68 7.28 4.27
CA LEU A 120 9.61 7.70 2.87
C LEU A 120 8.18 8.07 2.48
N ASN A 121 7.19 7.22 2.79
CA ASN A 121 5.79 7.47 2.43
C ASN A 121 5.25 8.74 3.09
N ALA A 122 5.58 8.97 4.36
CA ALA A 122 5.17 10.18 5.07
C ALA A 122 5.72 11.47 4.43
N ASN A 123 6.82 11.39 3.68
CA ASN A 123 7.51 12.53 3.09
C ASN A 123 7.51 12.52 1.55
N ALA A 124 6.88 11.52 0.91
CA ALA A 124 6.93 11.35 -0.54
C ALA A 124 6.34 12.57 -1.29
N ALA A 125 5.17 13.04 -0.87
CA ALA A 125 4.52 14.20 -1.47
C ALA A 125 5.39 15.47 -1.33
N LYS A 126 6.06 15.66 -0.19
CA LYS A 126 6.96 16.79 0.06
C LYS A 126 8.19 16.73 -0.86
N LEU A 127 8.80 15.55 -0.98
CA LEU A 127 9.99 15.38 -1.82
C LEU A 127 9.66 15.51 -3.31
N LEU A 128 8.58 14.87 -3.79
CA LEU A 128 8.16 14.99 -5.19
C LEU A 128 7.66 16.37 -5.53
N GLY A 129 6.92 17.03 -4.63
CA GLY A 129 6.42 18.40 -4.82
C GLY A 129 7.51 19.46 -4.91
N ALA A 130 8.70 19.18 -4.36
CA ALA A 130 9.88 20.05 -4.55
C ALA A 130 10.46 19.98 -5.97
N TRP A 131 10.20 18.90 -6.71
CA TRP A 131 10.82 18.65 -8.03
C TRP A 131 9.83 18.70 -9.20
N PHE A 132 8.56 18.37 -8.95
CA PHE A 132 7.52 18.31 -9.98
C PHE A 132 6.55 19.49 -9.85
N PRO A 133 6.16 20.13 -10.98
CA PRO A 133 5.11 21.13 -10.96
C PRO A 133 3.77 20.48 -10.58
N MET A 134 2.85 21.28 -10.01
CA MET A 134 1.55 20.81 -9.50
C MET A 134 0.73 20.05 -10.54
N GLU A 135 0.81 20.47 -11.82
CA GLU A 135 0.09 19.84 -12.94
C GLU A 135 0.57 18.41 -13.22
N LYS A 136 1.82 18.07 -12.85
CA LYS A 136 2.42 16.74 -13.04
C LYS A 136 2.52 15.94 -11.74
N MET A 137 2.08 16.50 -10.63
CA MET A 137 2.19 15.86 -9.32
C MET A 137 1.40 14.55 -9.24
N GLY A 138 0.21 14.51 -9.83
CA GLY A 138 -0.61 13.28 -9.90
C GLY A 138 0.11 12.14 -10.63
N THR A 139 0.73 12.45 -11.78
CA THR A 139 1.53 11.47 -12.54
C THR A 139 2.74 10.98 -11.74
N ALA A 140 3.47 11.88 -11.08
CA ALA A 140 4.65 11.53 -10.29
C ALA A 140 4.29 10.64 -9.09
N MET A 141 3.21 10.95 -8.39
CA MET A 141 2.69 10.13 -7.28
C MET A 141 2.16 8.78 -7.76
N GLY A 142 1.46 8.75 -8.89
CA GLY A 142 0.96 7.51 -9.50
C GLY A 142 2.11 6.57 -9.87
N LEU A 143 3.15 7.10 -10.53
CA LEU A 143 4.38 6.34 -10.82
C LEU A 143 5.07 5.87 -9.53
N TYR A 144 5.18 6.71 -8.52
CA TYR A 144 5.75 6.32 -7.23
C TYR A 144 4.96 5.15 -6.60
N PHE A 145 3.63 5.23 -6.54
CA PHE A 145 2.82 4.16 -5.94
C PHE A 145 2.76 2.88 -6.78
N SER A 146 2.96 2.94 -8.10
CA SER A 146 3.04 1.73 -8.94
C SER A 146 4.17 0.79 -8.51
N SER A 147 5.24 1.34 -7.90
CA SER A 147 6.36 0.56 -7.38
C SER A 147 5.97 -0.42 -6.27
N TYR A 148 4.97 -0.07 -5.46
CA TYR A 148 4.47 -0.94 -4.40
C TYR A 148 3.88 -2.24 -4.98
N SER A 149 2.99 -2.13 -5.96
CA SER A 149 2.41 -3.30 -6.63
C SER A 149 3.46 -4.09 -7.41
N ALA A 150 4.39 -3.41 -8.09
CA ALA A 150 5.48 -4.05 -8.79
C ALA A 150 6.38 -4.87 -7.85
N GLY A 151 6.71 -4.33 -6.66
CA GLY A 151 7.50 -5.04 -5.66
C GLY A 151 6.79 -6.28 -5.11
N ILE A 152 5.49 -6.19 -4.83
CA ILE A 152 4.68 -7.35 -4.41
C ILE A 152 4.66 -8.42 -5.51
N THR A 153 4.41 -8.01 -6.76
CA THR A 153 4.36 -8.93 -7.90
C THR A 153 5.67 -9.71 -8.03
N VAL A 154 6.81 -9.01 -8.02
CA VAL A 154 8.12 -9.64 -8.13
C VAL A 154 8.41 -10.51 -6.91
N ALA A 155 8.09 -10.07 -5.69
CA ALA A 155 8.26 -10.85 -4.48
C ALA A 155 7.53 -12.19 -4.55
N LEU A 156 6.24 -12.17 -4.87
CA LEU A 156 5.41 -13.37 -4.94
C LEU A 156 5.85 -14.30 -6.09
N ALA A 157 6.18 -13.74 -7.25
CA ALA A 157 6.56 -14.54 -8.41
C ALA A 157 7.94 -15.20 -8.28
N THR A 158 8.89 -14.60 -7.57
CA THR A 158 10.30 -15.03 -7.64
C THR A 158 10.87 -15.56 -6.34
N SER A 159 10.30 -15.22 -5.17
CA SER A 159 10.95 -15.57 -3.90
C SER A 159 11.01 -17.08 -3.63
N ALA A 160 10.02 -17.83 -4.08
CA ALA A 160 10.02 -19.29 -3.95
C ALA A 160 11.03 -20.01 -4.89
N MET A 161 11.64 -19.29 -5.84
CA MET A 161 12.67 -19.84 -6.72
C MET A 161 14.05 -19.90 -6.07
N PHE A 162 14.24 -19.22 -4.94
CA PHE A 162 15.50 -19.28 -4.20
C PHE A 162 15.70 -20.66 -3.58
N PRO A 163 16.95 -21.14 -3.46
CA PRO A 163 17.24 -22.46 -2.89
C PRO A 163 17.07 -22.55 -1.37
N SER A 164 16.95 -21.41 -0.67
CA SER A 164 16.75 -21.33 0.78
C SER A 164 16.25 -19.97 1.22
N THR A 165 15.62 -19.91 2.39
CA THR A 165 15.26 -18.65 3.07
C THR A 165 16.45 -17.72 3.24
N LYS A 166 17.62 -18.28 3.61
CA LYS A 166 18.87 -17.52 3.77
C LYS A 166 19.28 -16.82 2.48
N SER A 167 19.32 -17.55 1.34
CA SER A 167 19.72 -16.94 0.06
C SER A 167 18.75 -15.86 -0.38
N ALA A 168 17.44 -16.05 -0.17
CA ALA A 168 16.42 -15.08 -0.47
C ALA A 168 16.58 -13.79 0.36
N TYR A 169 16.75 -13.91 1.67
CA TYR A 169 16.91 -12.74 2.56
C TYR A 169 18.22 -12.00 2.35
N VAL A 170 19.33 -12.71 2.16
CA VAL A 170 20.63 -12.08 1.88
C VAL A 170 20.58 -11.32 0.56
N THR A 171 20.03 -11.92 -0.49
CA THR A 171 19.88 -11.22 -1.79
C THR A 171 19.01 -9.98 -1.67
N ALA A 172 17.87 -10.06 -1.00
CA ALA A 172 16.99 -8.91 -0.77
C ALA A 172 17.66 -7.82 0.08
N GLY A 173 18.41 -8.20 1.11
CA GLY A 173 19.20 -7.28 1.95
C GLY A 173 20.29 -6.56 1.16
N VAL A 174 21.00 -7.28 0.28
CA VAL A 174 22.02 -6.69 -0.61
C VAL A 174 21.37 -5.73 -1.61
N LEU A 175 20.25 -6.11 -2.24
CA LEU A 175 19.51 -5.20 -3.13
C LEU A 175 19.03 -3.94 -2.39
N MET A 176 18.54 -4.08 -1.17
CA MET A 176 18.13 -2.95 -0.35
C MET A 176 19.31 -2.05 0.04
N LEU A 177 20.51 -2.63 0.28
CA LEU A 177 21.73 -1.89 0.52
C LEU A 177 22.11 -1.04 -0.72
N PHE A 178 22.01 -1.59 -1.94
CA PHE A 178 22.27 -0.81 -3.17
C PHE A 178 21.28 0.35 -3.31
N VAL A 179 20.01 0.14 -3.03
CA VAL A 179 19.00 1.21 -3.04
C VAL A 179 19.31 2.27 -1.98
N TRP A 180 19.76 1.86 -0.79
CA TRP A 180 20.18 2.80 0.26
C TRP A 180 21.38 3.64 -0.16
N ILE A 181 22.40 3.03 -0.79
CA ILE A 181 23.56 3.77 -1.34
C ILE A 181 23.08 4.75 -2.43
N ALA A 182 22.23 4.31 -3.35
CA ALA A 182 21.66 5.17 -4.38
C ALA A 182 20.86 6.35 -3.75
N TRP A 183 20.10 6.09 -2.68
CA TRP A 183 19.41 7.13 -1.91
C TRP A 183 20.41 8.17 -1.35
N MET A 184 21.47 7.72 -0.69
CA MET A 184 22.46 8.62 -0.11
C MET A 184 23.19 9.48 -1.17
N VAL A 185 23.52 8.89 -2.32
CA VAL A 185 24.29 9.56 -3.37
C VAL A 185 23.39 10.47 -4.23
N LEU A 186 22.26 9.94 -4.71
CA LEU A 186 21.47 10.58 -5.77
C LEU A 186 20.34 11.47 -5.25
N ILE A 187 19.82 11.26 -4.02
CA ILE A 187 18.71 12.09 -3.55
C ILE A 187 19.19 13.49 -3.17
N LYS A 188 18.55 14.46 -3.81
CA LYS A 188 18.61 15.89 -3.47
C LYS A 188 17.21 16.31 -3.02
N VAL A 189 17.09 17.00 -1.88
CA VAL A 189 15.80 17.32 -1.28
C VAL A 189 15.02 18.33 -2.12
N LYS A 190 15.71 19.31 -2.71
CA LYS A 190 15.13 20.34 -3.56
C LYS A 190 16.11 20.78 -4.66
N PRO A 191 15.61 21.36 -5.76
CA PRO A 191 16.47 22.05 -6.73
C PRO A 191 17.24 23.19 -6.09
N VAL A 192 18.41 23.52 -6.66
CA VAL A 192 19.20 24.68 -6.23
C VAL A 192 18.38 25.94 -6.46
N GLY A 193 18.26 26.80 -5.43
CA GLY A 193 17.49 28.05 -5.51
C GLY A 193 15.98 27.92 -5.28
N ALA A 194 15.46 26.71 -5.09
CA ALA A 194 14.01 26.54 -4.79
C ALA A 194 13.67 27.07 -3.39
N PRO A 195 12.53 27.79 -3.24
CA PRO A 195 12.06 28.29 -1.95
C PRO A 195 11.74 27.12 -1.00
N GLU A 196 11.71 27.43 0.31
CA GLU A 196 11.26 26.46 1.29
C GLU A 196 9.73 26.29 1.21
N MET A 197 9.28 25.04 1.19
CA MET A 197 7.84 24.78 1.23
C MET A 197 7.31 25.12 2.61
N PRO A 198 6.14 25.82 2.70
CA PRO A 198 5.55 26.15 3.97
C PRO A 198 5.19 24.87 4.73
N VAL A 199 5.61 24.81 6.00
CA VAL A 199 5.23 23.73 6.92
C VAL A 199 3.77 23.95 7.31
N MET A 200 2.88 23.06 6.87
CA MET A 200 1.47 23.11 7.28
C MET A 200 1.32 22.38 8.62
N PRO A 201 0.86 23.06 9.70
CA PRO A 201 0.67 22.40 10.99
C PRO A 201 -0.53 21.46 10.95
N VAL A 202 -0.29 20.17 10.74
CA VAL A 202 -1.32 19.10 10.67
C VAL A 202 -2.22 19.11 11.91
N ILE A 203 -1.66 19.37 13.08
CA ILE A 203 -2.37 19.37 14.38
C ILE A 203 -3.48 20.43 14.45
N LYS A 204 -3.29 21.59 13.78
CA LYS A 204 -4.25 22.70 13.84
C LYS A 204 -5.62 22.34 13.24
N TYR A 205 -5.66 21.44 12.27
CA TYR A 205 -6.84 21.10 11.48
C TYR A 205 -7.50 19.78 11.87
N ILE A 206 -6.92 19.04 12.82
CA ILE A 206 -7.39 17.71 13.22
C ILE A 206 -8.82 17.75 13.78
N GLY A 207 -9.18 18.85 14.48
CA GLY A 207 -10.51 19.04 15.06
C GLY A 207 -11.65 19.14 14.03
N VAL A 208 -11.36 19.62 12.81
CA VAL A 208 -12.34 19.68 11.72
C VAL A 208 -12.49 18.29 11.09
N VAL A 209 -11.37 17.64 10.84
CA VAL A 209 -11.30 16.34 10.17
C VAL A 209 -11.97 15.23 10.98
N ILE A 210 -11.74 15.19 12.32
CA ILE A 210 -12.35 14.19 13.22
C ILE A 210 -13.88 14.31 13.26
N LYS A 211 -14.44 15.49 13.04
CA LYS A 211 -15.89 15.70 13.03
C LYS A 211 -16.56 15.28 11.72
N SER A 212 -15.79 15.09 10.63
CA SER A 212 -16.36 14.69 9.35
C SER A 212 -16.70 13.19 9.35
N ARG A 213 -17.99 12.87 9.30
CA ARG A 213 -18.49 11.49 9.13
C ARG A 213 -17.91 10.82 7.88
N ASN A 214 -17.80 11.58 6.79
CA ASN A 214 -17.33 11.06 5.51
C ASN A 214 -15.86 10.64 5.55
N VAL A 215 -15.00 11.35 6.30
CA VAL A 215 -13.61 10.97 6.51
C VAL A 215 -13.50 9.65 7.26
N TRP A 216 -14.31 9.43 8.28
CA TRP A 216 -14.37 8.15 8.99
C TRP A 216 -14.86 7.01 8.10
N LEU A 217 -15.91 7.24 7.30
CA LEU A 217 -16.41 6.22 6.35
C LEU A 217 -15.32 5.81 5.35
N VAL A 218 -14.64 6.77 4.73
CA VAL A 218 -13.53 6.48 3.81
C VAL A 218 -12.40 5.74 4.53
N GLY A 219 -12.04 6.18 5.74
CA GLY A 219 -11.01 5.54 6.56
C GLY A 219 -11.34 4.11 6.93
N PHE A 220 -12.56 3.83 7.39
CA PHE A 220 -13.02 2.46 7.69
C PHE A 220 -13.13 1.61 6.42
N GLY A 221 -13.60 2.18 5.31
CA GLY A 221 -13.60 1.49 4.02
C GLY A 221 -12.20 1.00 3.62
N LEU A 222 -11.19 1.88 3.73
CA LEU A 222 -9.80 1.52 3.46
C LEU A 222 -9.19 0.59 4.52
N MET A 223 -9.62 0.70 5.78
CA MET A 223 -9.27 -0.23 6.84
C MET A 223 -9.68 -1.66 6.50
N PHE A 224 -10.95 -1.87 6.11
CA PHE A 224 -11.46 -3.17 5.70
C PHE A 224 -10.78 -3.67 4.43
N PHE A 225 -10.62 -2.81 3.42
CA PHE A 225 -9.93 -3.14 2.18
C PHE A 225 -8.50 -3.63 2.41
N MET A 226 -7.72 -2.89 3.21
CA MET A 226 -6.33 -3.25 3.49
C MET A 226 -6.21 -4.51 4.35
N GLY A 227 -7.13 -4.71 5.29
CA GLY A 227 -7.21 -5.95 6.05
C GLY A 227 -7.46 -7.16 5.16
N ALA A 228 -8.43 -7.06 4.25
CA ALA A 228 -8.72 -8.10 3.26
C ALA A 228 -7.54 -8.39 2.34
N ASN A 229 -6.93 -7.30 1.81
CA ASN A 229 -5.78 -7.39 0.90
C ASN A 229 -4.58 -8.07 1.57
N MET A 230 -4.26 -7.68 2.80
CA MET A 230 -3.11 -8.21 3.54
C MET A 230 -3.33 -9.68 3.91
N ALA A 231 -4.54 -10.06 4.36
CA ALA A 231 -4.86 -11.44 4.67
C ALA A 231 -4.82 -12.31 3.40
N PHE A 232 -5.42 -11.86 2.29
CA PHE A 232 -5.43 -12.62 1.05
C PHE A 232 -4.01 -12.82 0.49
N ASN A 233 -3.28 -11.73 0.20
CA ASN A 233 -1.94 -11.83 -0.40
C ASN A 233 -0.90 -12.47 0.53
N GLY A 234 -1.07 -12.34 1.86
CA GLY A 234 -0.18 -12.95 2.84
C GLY A 234 -0.33 -14.46 2.95
N PHE A 235 -1.56 -14.98 2.83
CA PHE A 235 -1.83 -16.39 3.08
C PHE A 235 -2.10 -17.21 1.81
N PHE A 236 -2.47 -16.59 0.69
CA PHE A 236 -2.90 -17.30 -0.51
C PHE A 236 -1.83 -18.24 -1.09
N PRO A 237 -0.54 -17.84 -1.23
CA PRO A 237 0.49 -18.77 -1.71
C PRO A 237 0.65 -19.99 -0.80
N ASN A 238 0.69 -19.76 0.52
CA ASN A 238 0.82 -20.83 1.50
C ASN A 238 -0.38 -21.77 1.52
N ALA A 239 -1.59 -21.22 1.40
CA ALA A 239 -2.82 -22.00 1.36
C ALA A 239 -2.90 -22.91 0.13
N LEU A 240 -2.47 -22.43 -1.04
CA LEU A 240 -2.37 -23.24 -2.26
C LEU A 240 -1.39 -24.38 -2.08
N ASN A 241 -0.24 -24.12 -1.48
CA ASN A 241 0.75 -25.16 -1.22
C ASN A 241 0.26 -26.17 -0.16
N ALA A 242 -0.14 -25.69 1.02
CA ALA A 242 -0.46 -26.54 2.17
C ALA A 242 -1.74 -27.39 1.98
N VAL A 243 -2.77 -26.86 1.29
CA VAL A 243 -4.09 -27.53 1.18
C VAL A 243 -4.31 -28.13 -0.19
N ARG A 244 -3.84 -27.45 -1.25
CA ARG A 244 -4.08 -27.87 -2.64
C ARG A 244 -2.89 -28.57 -3.29
N GLY A 245 -1.76 -28.68 -2.58
CA GLY A 245 -0.55 -29.36 -3.08
C GLY A 245 0.12 -28.67 -4.27
N VAL A 246 -0.17 -27.38 -4.49
CA VAL A 246 0.49 -26.60 -5.55
C VAL A 246 1.93 -26.35 -5.16
N ASP A 247 2.86 -26.53 -6.09
CA ASP A 247 4.26 -26.24 -5.81
C ASP A 247 4.43 -24.74 -5.46
N PRO A 248 5.39 -24.40 -4.57
CA PRO A 248 5.52 -23.04 -4.05
C PRO A 248 5.77 -21.99 -5.13
N VAL A 249 6.49 -22.32 -6.20
CA VAL A 249 6.77 -21.38 -7.30
C VAL A 249 5.48 -21.06 -8.06
N THR A 250 4.71 -22.07 -8.43
CA THR A 250 3.41 -21.89 -9.10
C THR A 250 2.41 -21.16 -8.19
N ALA A 251 2.39 -21.47 -6.89
CA ALA A 251 1.54 -20.76 -5.91
C ALA A 251 1.89 -19.28 -5.83
N GLY A 252 3.16 -18.94 -5.82
CA GLY A 252 3.65 -17.56 -5.86
C GLY A 252 3.30 -16.85 -7.17
N LEU A 253 3.47 -17.52 -8.31
CA LEU A 253 3.08 -16.99 -9.63
C LEU A 253 1.57 -16.71 -9.69
N LEU A 254 0.73 -17.62 -9.23
CA LEU A 254 -0.73 -17.41 -9.15
C LEU A 254 -1.07 -16.18 -8.29
N ALA A 255 -0.45 -16.06 -7.12
CA ALA A 255 -0.69 -14.89 -6.25
C ALA A 255 -0.22 -13.57 -6.90
N SER A 256 0.86 -13.59 -7.68
CA SER A 256 1.39 -12.41 -8.37
C SER A 256 0.44 -11.84 -9.43
N ILE A 257 -0.43 -12.67 -10.01
CA ILE A 257 -1.44 -12.24 -10.99
C ILE A 257 -2.44 -11.25 -10.39
N VAL A 258 -2.80 -11.44 -9.12
CA VAL A 258 -3.69 -10.49 -8.42
C VAL A 258 -3.06 -9.09 -8.38
N THR A 259 -1.78 -9.01 -8.06
CA THR A 259 -1.09 -7.71 -7.95
C THR A 259 -0.84 -7.05 -9.31
N LEU A 260 -0.62 -7.84 -10.36
CA LEU A 260 -0.63 -7.35 -11.75
C LEU A 260 -2.00 -6.77 -12.13
N GLY A 261 -3.08 -7.50 -11.84
CA GLY A 261 -4.44 -6.99 -12.03
C GLY A 261 -4.69 -5.70 -11.24
N THR A 262 -4.21 -5.63 -9.99
CA THR A 262 -4.34 -4.44 -9.15
C THR A 262 -3.65 -3.22 -9.76
N MET A 263 -2.49 -3.40 -10.35
CA MET A 263 -1.78 -2.32 -11.05
C MET A 263 -2.59 -1.79 -12.23
N LEU A 264 -3.17 -2.68 -13.05
CA LEU A 264 -4.03 -2.27 -14.18
C LEU A 264 -5.34 -1.62 -13.71
N GLY A 265 -5.98 -2.20 -12.70
CA GLY A 265 -7.21 -1.68 -12.11
C GLY A 265 -7.04 -0.29 -11.51
N SER A 266 -5.89 -0.01 -10.90
CA SER A 266 -5.59 1.30 -10.30
C SER A 266 -5.45 2.43 -11.34
N ILE A 267 -5.12 2.09 -12.57
CA ILE A 267 -5.07 3.04 -13.70
C ILE A 267 -6.45 3.15 -14.38
N ALA A 268 -7.08 2.01 -14.66
CA ALA A 268 -8.34 1.96 -15.40
C ALA A 268 -9.53 2.48 -14.56
N GLY A 269 -9.56 2.22 -13.25
CA GLY A 269 -10.68 2.58 -12.39
C GLY A 269 -11.00 4.06 -12.35
N PRO A 270 -10.05 4.94 -11.99
CA PRO A 270 -10.24 6.38 -12.03
C PRO A 270 -10.63 6.89 -13.43
N ALA A 271 -9.98 6.40 -14.50
CA ALA A 271 -10.28 6.79 -15.86
C ALA A 271 -11.73 6.45 -16.26
N MET A 272 -12.21 5.26 -15.90
CA MET A 272 -13.60 4.85 -16.13
C MET A 272 -14.59 5.69 -15.30
N SER A 273 -14.28 5.91 -14.03
CA SER A 273 -15.10 6.74 -13.14
C SER A 273 -15.22 8.18 -13.64
N ASP A 274 -14.12 8.76 -14.12
CA ASP A 274 -14.09 10.11 -14.69
C ASP A 274 -14.91 10.19 -15.98
N HIS A 275 -14.82 9.18 -16.85
CA HIS A 275 -15.61 9.12 -18.09
C HIS A 275 -17.12 9.04 -17.81
N VAL A 276 -17.53 8.23 -16.84
CA VAL A 276 -18.96 8.14 -16.42
C VAL A 276 -19.38 9.34 -15.58
N GLY A 277 -18.45 10.02 -14.94
CA GLY A 277 -18.69 11.20 -14.11
C GLY A 277 -19.34 10.89 -12.76
N MET A 278 -19.20 9.66 -12.26
CA MET A 278 -19.74 9.19 -10.97
C MET A 278 -18.73 8.25 -10.29
N ILE A 279 -18.64 8.30 -8.96
CA ILE A 279 -17.71 7.47 -8.18
C ILE A 279 -18.43 6.30 -7.50
N LYS A 280 -19.53 6.59 -6.80
CA LYS A 280 -20.27 5.61 -6.01
C LYS A 280 -20.81 4.42 -6.81
N PRO A 281 -21.39 4.57 -8.01
CA PRO A 281 -21.87 3.46 -8.83
C PRO A 281 -20.77 2.50 -9.30
N PHE A 282 -19.50 2.94 -9.24
CA PHE A 282 -18.37 2.04 -9.50
C PHE A 282 -17.89 1.37 -8.22
N LEU A 283 -17.73 2.12 -7.14
CA LEU A 283 -17.09 1.65 -5.93
C LEU A 283 -17.87 0.51 -5.24
N ALA A 284 -19.20 0.65 -5.10
CA ALA A 284 -20.02 -0.33 -4.40
C ALA A 284 -20.12 -1.68 -5.15
N PRO A 285 -20.50 -1.72 -6.46
CA PRO A 285 -20.54 -2.98 -7.20
C PRO A 285 -19.16 -3.64 -7.33
N VAL A 286 -18.10 -2.85 -7.60
CA VAL A 286 -16.74 -3.36 -7.72
C VAL A 286 -16.28 -4.04 -6.44
N SER A 287 -16.58 -3.45 -5.27
CA SER A 287 -16.21 -4.03 -3.99
C SER A 287 -16.97 -5.31 -3.68
N ILE A 288 -18.27 -5.36 -4.01
CA ILE A 288 -19.09 -6.56 -3.82
C ILE A 288 -18.67 -7.68 -4.78
N LEU A 289 -18.49 -7.36 -6.07
CA LEU A 289 -17.98 -8.34 -7.05
C LEU A 289 -16.57 -8.82 -6.69
N GLY A 290 -15.71 -7.91 -6.19
CA GLY A 290 -14.38 -8.23 -5.70
C GLY A 290 -14.41 -9.18 -4.50
N ALA A 291 -15.37 -9.01 -3.60
CA ALA A 291 -15.57 -9.94 -2.49
C ALA A 291 -15.94 -11.34 -2.99
N PHE A 292 -16.86 -11.45 -3.94
CA PHE A 292 -17.20 -12.73 -4.57
C PHE A 292 -15.99 -13.32 -5.30
N ALA A 293 -15.26 -12.53 -6.08
CA ALA A 293 -14.07 -12.98 -6.79
C ALA A 293 -12.96 -13.45 -5.83
N MET A 294 -12.81 -12.80 -4.67
CA MET A 294 -11.83 -13.17 -3.64
C MET A 294 -12.12 -14.57 -3.07
N TYR A 295 -13.38 -14.87 -2.75
CA TYR A 295 -13.74 -16.20 -2.28
C TYR A 295 -13.71 -17.23 -3.42
N ALA A 296 -14.17 -16.86 -4.62
CA ALA A 296 -14.12 -17.69 -5.81
C ALA A 296 -12.68 -18.12 -6.15
N ALA A 297 -11.69 -17.23 -6.01
CA ALA A 297 -10.28 -17.54 -6.23
C ALA A 297 -9.78 -18.69 -5.34
N TRP A 298 -10.37 -18.88 -4.16
CA TRP A 298 -10.07 -20.01 -3.28
C TRP A 298 -10.72 -21.32 -3.71
N ILE A 299 -11.98 -21.28 -4.19
CA ILE A 299 -12.76 -22.50 -4.48
C ILE A 299 -12.60 -23.03 -5.91
N VAL A 300 -12.26 -22.14 -6.87
CA VAL A 300 -12.11 -22.51 -8.29
C VAL A 300 -10.98 -23.55 -8.46
N PRO A 301 -11.16 -24.58 -9.33
CA PRO A 301 -10.12 -25.54 -9.65
C PRO A 301 -8.85 -24.89 -10.22
N ILE A 302 -7.70 -25.52 -9.94
CA ILE A 302 -6.41 -25.07 -10.48
C ILE A 302 -6.42 -25.24 -12.00
N GLY A 303 -6.15 -24.15 -12.72
CA GLY A 303 -6.18 -24.12 -14.18
C GLY A 303 -6.51 -22.73 -14.71
N ALA A 304 -6.87 -22.62 -15.98
CA ALA A 304 -7.15 -21.34 -16.64
C ALA A 304 -8.20 -20.49 -15.89
N ALA A 305 -9.23 -21.12 -15.35
CA ALA A 305 -10.28 -20.44 -14.59
C ALA A 305 -9.71 -19.71 -13.35
N MET A 306 -8.74 -20.30 -12.64
CA MET A 306 -8.09 -19.69 -11.49
C MET A 306 -7.27 -18.45 -11.93
N TRP A 307 -6.49 -18.55 -13.01
CA TRP A 307 -5.72 -17.41 -13.53
C TRP A 307 -6.63 -16.21 -13.86
N VAL A 308 -7.75 -16.48 -14.56
CA VAL A 308 -8.74 -15.45 -14.92
C VAL A 308 -9.38 -14.86 -13.66
N THR A 309 -9.80 -15.68 -12.71
CA THR A 309 -10.43 -15.21 -11.46
C THR A 309 -9.49 -14.34 -10.64
N LEU A 310 -8.22 -14.73 -10.51
CA LEU A 310 -7.20 -13.96 -9.80
C LEU A 310 -6.91 -12.62 -10.49
N PHE A 311 -6.84 -12.62 -11.81
CA PHE A 311 -6.63 -11.40 -12.58
C PHE A 311 -7.81 -10.43 -12.44
N VAL A 312 -9.03 -10.93 -12.56
CA VAL A 312 -10.28 -10.14 -12.36
C VAL A 312 -10.35 -9.61 -10.92
N LEU A 313 -10.07 -10.45 -9.92
CA LEU A 313 -9.97 -10.02 -8.52
C LEU A 313 -8.99 -8.86 -8.38
N GLY A 314 -7.80 -8.99 -8.97
CA GLY A 314 -6.79 -7.95 -8.95
C GLY A 314 -7.31 -6.63 -9.52
N ILE A 315 -7.94 -6.65 -10.70
CA ILE A 315 -8.52 -5.45 -11.32
C ILE A 315 -9.55 -4.80 -10.39
N LEU A 316 -10.47 -5.59 -9.81
CA LEU A 316 -11.51 -5.08 -8.91
C LEU A 316 -10.91 -4.46 -7.63
N MET A 317 -9.87 -5.08 -7.07
CA MET A 317 -9.12 -4.50 -5.94
C MET A 317 -8.42 -3.19 -6.33
N GLY A 318 -7.80 -3.16 -7.50
CA GLY A 318 -7.07 -2.00 -8.01
C GLY A 318 -7.96 -0.78 -8.22
N ILE A 319 -9.19 -0.95 -8.68
CA ILE A 319 -10.16 0.13 -8.87
C ILE A 319 -10.53 0.81 -7.55
N SER A 320 -10.66 0.04 -6.47
CA SER A 320 -11.26 0.51 -5.21
C SER A 320 -10.40 1.55 -4.48
N MET A 321 -9.09 1.34 -4.40
CA MET A 321 -8.20 2.18 -3.58
C MET A 321 -8.05 3.62 -4.10
N PRO A 322 -7.75 3.90 -5.39
CA PRO A 322 -7.61 5.25 -5.88
C PRO A 322 -8.89 6.06 -5.80
N LEU A 323 -10.04 5.41 -6.03
CA LEU A 323 -11.35 6.07 -5.93
C LEU A 323 -11.61 6.55 -4.50
N LEU A 324 -11.30 5.72 -3.48
CA LEU A 324 -11.44 6.13 -2.08
C LEU A 324 -10.45 7.22 -1.69
N MET A 325 -9.21 7.15 -2.17
CA MET A 325 -8.17 8.15 -1.89
C MET A 325 -8.47 9.53 -2.50
N ALA A 326 -9.34 9.60 -3.50
CA ALA A 326 -9.76 10.87 -4.09
C ALA A 326 -10.78 11.62 -3.20
N PHE A 327 -11.55 10.93 -2.34
CA PHE A 327 -12.64 11.52 -1.56
C PHE A 327 -12.23 12.75 -0.73
N PRO A 328 -11.13 12.76 0.04
CA PRO A 328 -10.78 13.90 0.88
C PRO A 328 -10.71 15.23 0.13
N MET A 329 -10.19 15.22 -1.09
CA MET A 329 -10.10 16.43 -1.91
C MET A 329 -11.45 16.87 -2.50
N LEU A 330 -12.39 15.94 -2.60
CA LEU A 330 -13.69 16.14 -3.23
C LEU A 330 -14.79 16.53 -2.25
N LEU A 331 -14.62 16.22 -0.95
CA LEU A 331 -15.57 16.55 0.12
C LEU A 331 -15.61 18.07 0.35
N SER A 332 -16.81 18.65 0.30
CA SER A 332 -16.99 20.10 0.47
C SER A 332 -16.57 20.61 1.87
N GLU A 333 -16.75 19.77 2.89
CA GLU A 333 -16.37 20.08 4.28
C GLU A 333 -14.86 19.98 4.54
N ILE A 334 -14.11 19.32 3.65
CA ILE A 334 -12.66 19.12 3.76
C ILE A 334 -11.93 20.01 2.75
N GLY A 335 -12.22 19.84 1.47
CA GLY A 335 -11.58 20.58 0.40
C GLY A 335 -10.05 20.51 0.38
N PRO A 336 -9.37 21.28 -0.47
CA PRO A 336 -7.90 21.28 -0.57
C PRO A 336 -7.17 21.69 0.72
N VAL A 337 -7.82 22.52 1.56
CA VAL A 337 -7.21 23.06 2.79
C VAL A 337 -6.97 21.98 3.84
N TYR A 338 -7.93 21.07 4.03
CA TYR A 338 -7.86 20.03 5.06
C TYR A 338 -7.53 18.65 4.49
N ALA A 339 -7.41 18.52 3.16
CA ALA A 339 -7.18 17.25 2.48
C ALA A 339 -5.93 16.49 2.97
N GLY A 340 -4.86 17.22 3.31
CA GLY A 340 -3.65 16.64 3.85
C GLY A 340 -3.86 15.98 5.22
N THR A 341 -4.56 16.65 6.13
CA THR A 341 -4.89 16.13 7.48
C THR A 341 -5.88 14.96 7.38
N ALA A 342 -6.90 15.10 6.52
CA ALA A 342 -7.87 14.03 6.27
C ALA A 342 -7.21 12.79 5.65
N GLY A 343 -6.32 12.97 4.66
CA GLY A 343 -5.53 11.91 4.07
C GLY A 343 -4.64 11.20 5.09
N GLY A 344 -4.02 11.94 6.01
CA GLY A 344 -3.22 11.37 7.10
C GLY A 344 -4.05 10.50 8.05
N MET A 345 -5.23 10.96 8.46
CA MET A 345 -6.15 10.18 9.30
C MET A 345 -6.62 8.91 8.59
N ILE A 346 -7.01 9.03 7.33
CA ILE A 346 -7.44 7.90 6.50
C ILE A 346 -6.30 6.89 6.33
N ALA A 347 -5.08 7.35 6.06
CA ALA A 347 -3.91 6.49 5.94
C ALA A 347 -3.59 5.77 7.26
N THR A 348 -3.77 6.41 8.41
CA THR A 348 -3.61 5.78 9.72
C THR A 348 -4.61 4.64 9.91
N LEU A 349 -5.90 4.86 9.60
CA LEU A 349 -6.92 3.81 9.66
C LEU A 349 -6.64 2.66 8.68
N GLN A 350 -6.19 2.98 7.48
CA GLN A 350 -5.77 2.00 6.47
C GLN A 350 -4.64 1.09 6.97
N LEU A 351 -3.60 1.68 7.57
CA LEU A 351 -2.46 0.94 8.13
C LEU A 351 -2.85 0.11 9.36
N LEU A 352 -3.71 0.65 10.22
CA LEU A 352 -4.31 -0.10 11.32
C LEU A 352 -5.09 -1.31 10.80
N GLY A 353 -5.85 -1.16 9.73
CA GLY A 353 -6.57 -2.25 9.08
C GLY A 353 -5.63 -3.35 8.57
N ALA A 354 -4.53 -2.95 7.92
CA ALA A 354 -3.52 -3.88 7.43
C ALA A 354 -2.84 -4.69 8.56
N PHE A 355 -2.74 -4.10 9.76
CA PHE A 355 -2.14 -4.76 10.93
C PHE A 355 -3.17 -5.52 11.77
N VAL A 356 -4.27 -4.87 12.15
CA VAL A 356 -5.22 -5.40 13.14
C VAL A 356 -6.12 -6.49 12.54
N ILE A 357 -6.66 -6.29 11.35
CA ILE A 357 -7.68 -7.19 10.81
C ILE A 357 -7.12 -8.59 10.54
N PRO A 358 -5.99 -8.79 9.84
CA PRO A 358 -5.45 -10.13 9.63
C PRO A 358 -5.07 -10.82 10.94
N ALA A 359 -4.34 -10.12 11.81
CA ALA A 359 -3.69 -10.72 12.98
C ALA A 359 -4.63 -10.95 14.17
N PHE A 360 -5.60 -10.04 14.40
CA PHE A 360 -6.45 -10.06 15.59
C PHE A 360 -7.92 -10.39 15.31
N VAL A 361 -8.34 -10.38 14.02
CA VAL A 361 -9.72 -10.70 13.65
C VAL A 361 -9.76 -11.97 12.79
N ILE A 362 -9.15 -11.94 11.60
CA ILE A 362 -9.30 -13.03 10.63
C ILE A 362 -8.64 -14.32 11.12
N THR A 363 -7.35 -14.27 11.48
CA THR A 363 -6.63 -15.51 11.83
C THR A 363 -7.05 -16.13 13.15
N PRO A 364 -7.41 -15.39 14.23
CA PRO A 364 -7.93 -16.02 15.43
C PRO A 364 -9.29 -16.73 15.20
N LEU A 365 -10.15 -16.16 14.35
CA LEU A 365 -11.43 -16.75 14.02
C LEU A 365 -11.29 -17.95 13.08
N ALA A 366 -10.41 -17.83 12.08
CA ALA A 366 -10.20 -18.88 11.07
C ALA A 366 -9.35 -20.06 11.58
N GLY A 367 -8.44 -19.83 12.53
CA GLY A 367 -7.50 -20.84 13.00
C GLY A 367 -6.65 -21.39 11.85
N THR A 368 -6.78 -22.69 11.58
CA THR A 368 -6.12 -23.39 10.45
C THR A 368 -7.02 -23.53 9.22
N ASN A 369 -8.26 -23.06 9.28
CA ASN A 369 -9.22 -23.20 8.19
C ASN A 369 -9.08 -22.09 7.16
N PHE A 370 -8.38 -22.35 6.06
CA PHE A 370 -8.18 -21.40 4.96
C PHE A 370 -9.48 -20.99 4.25
N SER A 371 -10.49 -21.86 4.17
CA SER A 371 -11.79 -21.50 3.60
C SER A 371 -12.47 -20.43 4.43
N MET A 372 -12.41 -20.53 5.77
CA MET A 372 -12.88 -19.51 6.68
C MET A 372 -12.05 -18.23 6.60
N LEU A 373 -10.71 -18.36 6.48
CA LEU A 373 -9.80 -17.22 6.34
C LEU A 373 -10.15 -16.37 5.10
N PHE A 374 -10.32 -17.01 3.94
CA PHE A 374 -10.68 -16.29 2.72
C PHE A 374 -12.13 -15.83 2.70
N GLY A 375 -13.04 -16.54 3.37
CA GLY A 375 -14.41 -16.10 3.60
C GLY A 375 -14.48 -14.80 4.42
N LEU A 376 -13.72 -14.72 5.53
CA LEU A 376 -13.63 -13.51 6.35
C LEU A 376 -12.93 -12.37 5.61
N SER A 377 -11.89 -12.67 4.82
CA SER A 377 -11.24 -11.67 3.96
C SER A 377 -12.20 -11.11 2.91
N SER A 378 -12.99 -11.98 2.29
CA SER A 378 -14.05 -11.61 1.35
C SER A 378 -15.12 -10.75 2.01
N LEU A 379 -15.55 -11.11 3.23
CA LEU A 379 -16.49 -10.31 4.03
C LEU A 379 -15.94 -8.90 4.32
N CYS A 380 -14.67 -8.78 4.69
CA CYS A 380 -14.02 -7.48 4.87
C CYS A 380 -14.06 -6.65 3.58
N PHE A 381 -13.82 -7.27 2.42
CA PHE A 381 -13.92 -6.55 1.16
C PHE A 381 -15.37 -6.16 0.81
N ALA A 382 -16.36 -7.02 1.14
CA ALA A 382 -17.77 -6.68 1.00
C ALA A 382 -18.19 -5.51 1.91
N LEU A 383 -17.65 -5.43 3.14
CA LEU A 383 -17.90 -4.32 4.06
C LEU A 383 -17.43 -2.97 3.48
N LEU A 384 -16.36 -2.93 2.69
CA LEU A 384 -16.03 -1.73 1.92
C LEU A 384 -17.18 -1.34 0.98
N GLY A 385 -17.78 -2.31 0.27
CA GLY A 385 -18.94 -2.07 -0.59
C GLY A 385 -20.11 -1.48 0.19
N VAL A 386 -20.42 -2.05 1.37
CA VAL A 386 -21.48 -1.54 2.25
C VAL A 386 -21.16 -0.11 2.71
N VAL A 387 -19.95 0.15 3.19
CA VAL A 387 -19.51 1.50 3.63
C VAL A 387 -19.64 2.51 2.48
N SER A 388 -19.30 2.10 1.26
CA SER A 388 -19.38 2.99 0.09
C SER A 388 -20.80 3.44 -0.25
N LEU A 389 -21.84 2.68 0.13
CA LEU A 389 -23.24 3.07 -0.05
C LEU A 389 -23.63 4.28 0.80
N PHE A 390 -22.95 4.50 1.92
CA PHE A 390 -23.17 5.65 2.82
C PHE A 390 -22.33 6.87 2.48
N LEU A 391 -21.38 6.77 1.54
CA LEU A 391 -20.60 7.90 1.05
C LEU A 391 -21.43 8.79 0.12
N PRO A 392 -21.20 10.10 0.07
CA PRO A 392 -21.83 10.99 -0.89
C PRO A 392 -21.35 10.70 -2.32
N GLU A 393 -22.20 10.95 -3.33
CA GLU A 393 -21.75 10.95 -4.71
C GLU A 393 -21.00 12.26 -5.00
N LEU A 394 -19.77 12.17 -5.49
CA LEU A 394 -18.87 13.31 -5.69
C LEU A 394 -18.33 13.41 -7.14
N GLY A 395 -18.93 12.66 -8.06
CA GLY A 395 -18.53 12.67 -9.48
C GLY A 395 -18.79 14.00 -10.18
N THR A 396 -18.15 14.20 -11.32
CA THR A 396 -18.20 15.44 -12.11
C THR A 396 -19.61 15.79 -12.61
N LYS A 397 -20.45 14.80 -12.91
CA LYS A 397 -21.86 15.03 -13.32
C LYS A 397 -22.68 15.75 -12.26
N LEU A 398 -22.51 15.40 -11.00
CA LEU A 398 -23.23 16.05 -9.90
C LEU A 398 -22.73 17.47 -9.68
N ARG A 399 -21.43 17.71 -9.80
CA ARG A 399 -20.83 19.06 -9.68
C ARG A 399 -21.34 20.01 -10.75
N VAL A 400 -21.43 19.56 -12.00
CA VAL A 400 -22.00 20.35 -13.09
C VAL A 400 -23.47 20.64 -12.84
N LYS A 401 -24.25 19.66 -12.36
CA LYS A 401 -25.66 19.84 -12.04
C LYS A 401 -25.90 20.85 -10.93
N ILE A 402 -25.09 20.80 -9.84
CA ILE A 402 -25.18 21.75 -8.73
C ILE A 402 -24.83 23.17 -9.22
N LYS A 403 -23.78 23.33 -10.03
CA LYS A 403 -23.35 24.62 -10.57
C LYS A 403 -24.40 25.25 -11.48
N ASN A 404 -25.11 24.44 -12.26
CA ASN A 404 -26.19 24.90 -13.15
C ASN A 404 -27.51 25.22 -12.42
N VAL A 405 -27.71 24.72 -11.19
CA VAL A 405 -28.88 25.04 -10.36
C VAL A 405 -28.63 26.27 -9.49
N SER A 406 -27.36 26.61 -9.24
CA SER A 406 -26.93 27.77 -8.44
C SER A 406 -26.60 29.02 -9.29
N ALA A 407 -26.64 28.89 -10.62
CA ALA A 407 -26.55 29.99 -11.61
C ALA A 407 -27.95 30.35 -12.15
#